data_84d6cc6fc6861fb8dd614b3203c05696
#
_entry.id   84d6cc6fc6861fb8dd614b3203c05696
#
_cell.length_a   1.000
_cell.length_b   1.000
_cell.length_c   1.000
_cell.angle_alpha   90.00
_cell.angle_beta   90.00
_cell.angle_gamma   90.00
#
_symmetry.space_group_name_H-M   'P 1'
#
loop_
_entity.id
_entity.type
_entity.pdbx_description
1 polymer ?
#
loop_
_entity_poly.entity_id
_entity_poly.type
_entity_poly.pdbx_seq_one_letter_code
_entity_poly.pdbx_strand_id
1 'polypeptide(L)'
;MKRFLDPTVLLFLVIMAFMAITGGRFSSPQAWLIHTLMILPGIVIGLSFHEFAHAYSAYKLGDMTPKFQGRVTVSPTSHMDPVGIIALIFVGFGWGIPVQINPNNFKKPRRDELIVALSGVTTNFILAVLFMGAVKLLHVLAVGFTVSSLGQVVVEVLLYVVQINLILMVFNLLPVPPLDGFSILTEVFHLKRTDWYYRIYDKGMIILLILIILGVINRVLLPTVNFLYGMLFGIFF
;
A
#
# COMPACT_ATOMS: atom_id res chain seq x y z
N MET A 1 13.33 -12.37 12.17
CA MET A 1 13.84 -13.46 11.34
C MET A 1 12.97 -14.71 11.30
N LYS A 2 12.25 -15.13 12.35
CA LYS A 2 11.41 -16.34 12.33
C LYS A 2 10.15 -16.27 11.43
N ARG A 3 9.67 -15.08 11.04
CA ARG A 3 8.46 -14.88 10.22
C ARG A 3 8.64 -15.23 8.74
N PHE A 4 9.86 -15.23 8.22
CA PHE A 4 10.17 -15.48 6.80
C PHE A 4 10.28 -16.98 6.44
N LEU A 5 10.32 -17.84 7.47
CA LEU A 5 10.34 -19.29 7.32
C LEU A 5 8.97 -19.92 7.58
N ASP A 6 7.90 -19.11 7.62
CA ASP A 6 6.54 -19.64 7.69
C ASP A 6 6.27 -20.41 6.37
N PRO A 7 5.96 -21.69 6.45
CA PRO A 7 5.70 -22.51 5.27
C PRO A 7 4.61 -21.94 4.36
N THR A 8 3.64 -21.22 4.93
CA THR A 8 2.55 -20.58 4.19
C THR A 8 3.08 -19.43 3.32
N VAL A 9 3.95 -18.58 3.89
CA VAL A 9 4.58 -17.47 3.15
C VAL A 9 5.50 -18.00 2.06
N LEU A 10 6.30 -19.04 2.38
CA LEU A 10 7.18 -19.67 1.39
C LEU A 10 6.38 -20.29 0.22
N LEU A 11 5.35 -21.05 0.51
CA LEU A 11 4.46 -21.63 -0.51
C LEU A 11 3.83 -20.55 -1.39
N PHE A 12 3.36 -19.46 -0.77
CA PHE A 12 2.81 -18.33 -1.51
C PHE A 12 3.85 -17.71 -2.45
N LEU A 13 5.05 -17.42 -1.97
CA LEU A 13 6.12 -16.87 -2.81
C LEU A 13 6.46 -17.78 -3.99
N VAL A 14 6.47 -19.10 -3.78
CA VAL A 14 6.71 -20.08 -4.84
C VAL A 14 5.59 -20.04 -5.88
N ILE A 15 4.32 -20.02 -5.45
CA ILE A 15 3.16 -19.94 -6.36
C ILE A 15 3.20 -18.64 -7.16
N MET A 16 3.44 -17.51 -6.50
CA MET A 16 3.51 -16.20 -7.18
C MET A 16 4.69 -16.11 -8.14
N ALA A 17 5.86 -16.65 -7.77
CA ALA A 17 7.01 -16.72 -8.68
C ALA A 17 6.70 -17.59 -9.92
N PHE A 18 6.06 -18.73 -9.71
CA PHE A 18 5.60 -19.58 -10.81
C PHE A 18 4.62 -18.82 -11.73
N MET A 19 3.62 -18.12 -11.17
CA MET A 19 2.69 -17.30 -11.95
C MET A 19 3.39 -16.14 -12.69
N ALA A 20 4.38 -15.51 -12.09
CA ALA A 20 5.15 -14.43 -12.73
C ALA A 20 5.96 -14.95 -13.92
N ILE A 21 6.56 -16.12 -13.80
CA ILE A 21 7.34 -16.76 -14.87
C ILE A 21 6.40 -17.23 -16.00
N THR A 22 5.34 -17.97 -15.68
CA THR A 22 4.41 -18.53 -16.67
C THR A 22 3.54 -17.45 -17.32
N GLY A 23 3.25 -16.35 -16.61
CA GLY A 23 2.54 -15.18 -17.12
C GLY A 23 3.39 -14.26 -18.01
N GLY A 24 4.64 -14.64 -18.32
CA GLY A 24 5.49 -13.89 -19.23
C GLY A 24 6.07 -12.59 -18.67
N ARG A 25 6.06 -12.39 -17.34
CA ARG A 25 6.58 -11.16 -16.69
C ARG A 25 8.03 -10.85 -17.09
N PHE A 26 8.83 -11.88 -17.35
CA PHE A 26 10.25 -11.78 -17.73
C PHE A 26 10.52 -12.01 -19.22
N SER A 27 9.48 -12.02 -20.07
CA SER A 27 9.61 -12.20 -21.52
C SER A 27 10.46 -11.09 -22.16
N SER A 28 10.46 -9.89 -21.59
CA SER A 28 11.36 -8.79 -21.94
C SER A 28 12.05 -8.26 -20.67
N PRO A 29 13.24 -8.79 -20.32
CA PRO A 29 13.95 -8.39 -19.10
C PRO A 29 14.24 -6.87 -19.03
N GLN A 30 14.53 -6.26 -20.18
CA GLN A 30 14.77 -4.82 -20.26
C GLN A 30 13.50 -4.02 -19.92
N ALA A 31 12.37 -4.36 -20.53
CA ALA A 31 11.10 -3.68 -20.26
C ALA A 31 10.66 -3.88 -18.80
N TRP A 32 10.84 -5.09 -18.27
CA TRP A 32 10.58 -5.37 -16.86
C TRP A 32 11.43 -4.52 -15.91
N LEU A 33 12.74 -4.40 -16.19
CA LEU A 33 13.65 -3.60 -15.37
C LEU A 33 13.25 -2.12 -15.39
N ILE A 34 13.02 -1.56 -16.58
CA ILE A 34 12.61 -0.16 -16.74
C ILE A 34 11.31 0.10 -15.98
N HIS A 35 10.28 -0.71 -16.20
CA HIS A 35 9.00 -0.58 -15.51
C HIS A 35 9.18 -0.66 -13.98
N THR A 36 10.00 -1.59 -13.50
CA THR A 36 10.27 -1.76 -12.06
C THR A 36 10.92 -0.50 -11.47
N LEU A 37 11.92 0.07 -12.17
CA LEU A 37 12.57 1.30 -11.74
C LEU A 37 11.62 2.50 -11.74
N MET A 38 10.68 2.56 -12.67
CA MET A 38 9.71 3.65 -12.77
C MET A 38 8.63 3.59 -11.67
N ILE A 39 8.19 2.41 -11.26
CA ILE A 39 7.19 2.27 -10.19
C ILE A 39 7.79 2.36 -8.78
N LEU A 40 9.10 2.12 -8.64
CA LEU A 40 9.78 2.05 -7.34
C LEU A 40 9.62 3.32 -6.49
N PRO A 41 9.75 4.55 -7.02
CA PRO A 41 9.48 5.77 -6.25
C PRO A 41 8.07 5.81 -5.66
N GLY A 42 7.06 5.39 -6.42
CA GLY A 42 5.67 5.31 -5.96
C GLY A 42 5.49 4.35 -4.80
N ILE A 43 6.13 3.19 -4.87
CA ILE A 43 6.10 2.19 -3.81
C ILE A 43 6.79 2.71 -2.54
N VAL A 44 7.99 3.25 -2.69
CA VAL A 44 8.79 3.77 -1.55
C VAL A 44 8.06 4.90 -0.84
N ILE A 45 7.57 5.89 -1.59
CA ILE A 45 6.83 7.02 -1.05
C ILE A 45 5.51 6.53 -0.44
N GLY A 46 4.72 5.76 -1.20
CA GLY A 46 3.40 5.33 -0.80
C GLY A 46 3.41 4.52 0.50
N LEU A 47 4.25 3.50 0.60
CA LEU A 47 4.36 2.67 1.81
C LEU A 47 4.93 3.45 3.00
N SER A 48 5.99 4.24 2.79
CA SER A 48 6.63 4.96 3.89
C SER A 48 5.71 5.98 4.54
N PHE A 49 4.98 6.74 3.74
CA PHE A 49 4.03 7.72 4.24
C PHE A 49 2.77 7.08 4.82
N HIS A 50 2.33 5.95 4.28
CA HIS A 50 1.21 5.17 4.83
C HIS A 50 1.50 4.69 6.26
N GLU A 51 2.62 4.00 6.44
CA GLU A 51 3.05 3.49 7.75
C GLU A 51 3.37 4.64 8.73
N PHE A 52 4.00 5.71 8.23
CA PHE A 52 4.21 6.92 9.04
C PHE A 52 2.88 7.50 9.54
N ALA A 53 1.85 7.54 8.70
CA ALA A 53 0.54 8.07 9.09
C ALA A 53 -0.09 7.26 10.23
N HIS A 54 -0.01 5.92 10.18
CA HIS A 54 -0.43 5.07 11.30
C HIS A 54 0.38 5.35 12.56
N ALA A 55 1.70 5.37 12.46
CA ALA A 55 2.59 5.63 13.59
C ALA A 55 2.35 7.01 14.22
N TYR A 56 2.21 8.03 13.39
CA TYR A 56 2.02 9.41 13.83
C TYR A 56 0.65 9.64 14.47
N SER A 57 -0.42 9.11 13.86
CA SER A 57 -1.76 9.21 14.42
C SER A 57 -1.88 8.47 15.75
N ALA A 58 -1.35 7.25 15.86
CA ALA A 58 -1.31 6.51 17.12
C ALA A 58 -0.56 7.28 18.21
N TYR A 59 0.63 7.81 17.88
CA TYR A 59 1.42 8.65 18.78
C TYR A 59 0.64 9.88 19.25
N LYS A 60 -0.03 10.59 18.35
CA LYS A 60 -0.83 11.79 18.69
C LYS A 60 -2.06 11.47 19.55
N LEU A 61 -2.60 10.26 19.43
CA LEU A 61 -3.75 9.78 20.20
C LEU A 61 -3.35 9.19 21.57
N GLY A 62 -2.04 9.14 21.88
CA GLY A 62 -1.52 8.77 23.19
C GLY A 62 -0.75 7.45 23.23
N ASP A 63 -0.72 6.69 22.14
CA ASP A 63 0.08 5.46 22.07
C ASP A 63 1.55 5.76 21.71
N MET A 64 2.41 5.65 22.71
CA MET A 64 3.86 5.88 22.56
C MET A 64 4.59 4.69 21.92
N THR A 65 3.92 3.54 21.70
CA THR A 65 4.54 2.32 21.16
C THR A 65 5.25 2.57 19.83
N PRO A 66 4.63 3.19 18.80
CA PRO A 66 5.31 3.45 17.52
C PRO A 66 6.53 4.37 17.66
N LYS A 67 6.47 5.33 18.59
CA LYS A 67 7.58 6.25 18.84
C LYS A 67 8.78 5.52 19.43
N PHE A 68 8.57 4.67 20.44
CA PHE A 68 9.65 3.89 21.04
C PHE A 68 10.25 2.87 20.08
N GLN A 69 9.48 2.43 19.08
CA GLN A 69 9.96 1.55 18.02
C GLN A 69 10.67 2.30 16.88
N GLY A 70 10.80 3.64 16.94
CA GLY A 70 11.40 4.45 15.88
C GLY A 70 10.58 4.51 14.59
N ARG A 71 9.23 4.30 14.70
CA ARG A 71 8.33 4.26 13.54
C ARG A 71 7.72 5.62 13.19
N VAL A 72 7.81 6.62 14.07
CA VAL A 72 7.31 7.98 13.80
C VAL A 72 8.32 8.73 12.94
N THR A 73 8.52 8.28 11.72
CA THR A 73 9.44 8.80 10.71
C THR A 73 8.93 8.46 9.31
N VAL A 74 9.27 9.25 8.32
CA VAL A 74 9.00 8.94 6.89
C VAL A 74 10.14 8.16 6.24
N SER A 75 11.17 7.78 7.01
CA SER A 75 12.33 7.04 6.49
C SER A 75 11.89 5.67 5.94
N PRO A 76 12.15 5.34 4.67
CA PRO A 76 11.76 4.06 4.09
C PRO A 76 12.36 2.86 4.85
N THR A 77 13.58 2.99 5.35
CA THR A 77 14.29 1.91 6.07
C THR A 77 13.57 1.47 7.34
N SER A 78 12.74 2.34 7.93
CA SER A 78 11.94 2.01 9.11
C SER A 78 10.69 1.21 8.79
N HIS A 79 10.21 1.22 7.54
CA HIS A 79 8.90 0.69 7.14
C HIS A 79 9.00 -0.45 6.13
N MET A 80 10.12 -0.56 5.42
CA MET A 80 10.28 -1.52 4.34
C MET A 80 10.98 -2.79 4.81
N ASP A 81 10.38 -3.93 4.50
CA ASP A 81 11.00 -5.23 4.69
C ASP A 81 11.85 -5.57 3.46
N PRO A 82 13.16 -5.83 3.61
CA PRO A 82 14.00 -6.16 2.47
C PRO A 82 13.52 -7.35 1.65
N VAL A 83 12.97 -8.39 2.30
CA VAL A 83 12.42 -9.57 1.63
C VAL A 83 11.11 -9.21 0.94
N GLY A 84 10.27 -8.40 1.60
CA GLY A 84 9.02 -7.88 1.01
C GLY A 84 9.28 -7.05 -0.25
N ILE A 85 10.34 -6.23 -0.26
CA ILE A 85 10.73 -5.45 -1.46
C ILE A 85 11.21 -6.39 -2.58
N ILE A 86 12.07 -7.35 -2.27
CA ILE A 86 12.56 -8.33 -3.25
C ILE A 86 11.37 -9.09 -3.85
N ALA A 87 10.45 -9.56 -3.01
CA ALA A 87 9.23 -10.23 -3.45
C ALA A 87 8.39 -9.32 -4.36
N LEU A 88 8.22 -8.05 -4.00
CA LEU A 88 7.48 -7.08 -4.81
C LEU A 88 8.11 -6.88 -6.19
N ILE A 89 9.44 -6.77 -6.27
CA ILE A 89 10.17 -6.60 -7.53
C ILE A 89 10.03 -7.81 -8.43
N PHE A 90 10.31 -9.00 -7.91
CA PHE A 90 10.38 -10.21 -8.73
C PHE A 90 9.02 -10.90 -8.91
N VAL A 91 8.20 -10.89 -7.88
CA VAL A 91 6.93 -11.63 -7.83
C VAL A 91 5.74 -10.71 -8.13
N GLY A 92 5.89 -9.39 -7.87
CA GLY A 92 4.83 -8.41 -8.05
C GLY A 92 3.92 -8.25 -6.84
N PHE A 93 4.25 -8.91 -5.75
CA PHE A 93 3.62 -8.77 -4.45
C PHE A 93 4.68 -8.66 -3.37
N GLY A 94 4.49 -7.74 -2.44
CA GLY A 94 5.42 -7.53 -1.34
C GLY A 94 4.70 -6.96 -0.12
N TRP A 95 5.44 -6.77 0.94
CA TRP A 95 4.94 -6.23 2.20
C TRP A 95 5.95 -5.32 2.87
N GLY A 96 5.43 -4.41 3.69
CA GLY A 96 6.22 -3.61 4.62
C GLY A 96 6.30 -4.24 6.00
N ILE A 97 6.99 -3.55 6.91
CA ILE A 97 6.98 -3.88 8.33
C ILE A 97 5.84 -3.05 8.96
N PRO A 98 4.71 -3.69 9.35
CA PRO A 98 3.57 -2.94 9.84
C PRO A 98 3.88 -2.24 11.17
N VAL A 99 3.27 -1.08 11.36
CA VAL A 99 3.32 -0.35 12.63
C VAL A 99 2.53 -1.11 13.69
N GLN A 100 3.15 -1.35 14.83
CA GLN A 100 2.47 -1.95 15.98
C GLN A 100 1.88 -0.86 16.85
N ILE A 101 0.60 -0.98 17.17
CA ILE A 101 -0.13 -0.11 18.09
C ILE A 101 -0.59 -0.90 19.31
N ASN A 102 -0.74 -0.20 20.45
CA ASN A 102 -1.32 -0.77 21.66
C ASN A 102 -2.65 -0.05 21.97
N PRO A 103 -3.80 -0.70 21.70
CA PRO A 103 -5.11 -0.11 21.94
C PRO A 103 -5.36 0.34 23.38
N ASN A 104 -4.70 -0.30 24.35
CA ASN A 104 -4.85 0.04 25.78
C ASN A 104 -4.27 1.41 26.14
N ASN A 105 -3.42 1.99 25.29
CA ASN A 105 -2.85 3.32 25.49
C ASN A 105 -3.77 4.45 24.99
N PHE A 106 -4.84 4.13 24.25
CA PHE A 106 -5.78 5.11 23.74
C PHE A 106 -6.81 5.53 24.78
N LYS A 107 -7.17 6.82 24.78
CA LYS A 107 -8.25 7.33 25.65
C LYS A 107 -9.64 6.81 25.27
N LYS A 108 -9.85 6.64 23.96
CA LYS A 108 -11.10 6.11 23.38
C LYS A 108 -10.72 5.02 22.35
N PRO A 109 -10.36 3.80 22.78
CA PRO A 109 -9.73 2.79 21.95
C PRO A 109 -10.40 2.61 20.58
N ARG A 110 -11.70 2.40 20.57
CA ARG A 110 -12.45 2.19 19.32
C ARG A 110 -12.34 3.34 18.33
N ARG A 111 -12.60 4.59 18.78
CA ARG A 111 -12.50 5.78 17.92
C ARG A 111 -11.07 5.98 17.45
N ASP A 112 -10.13 5.81 18.36
CA ASP A 112 -8.74 6.12 18.14
C ASP A 112 -8.10 5.06 17.19
N GLU A 113 -8.45 3.78 17.33
CA GLU A 113 -8.07 2.73 16.37
C GLU A 113 -8.68 2.98 14.98
N LEU A 114 -9.94 3.43 14.89
CA LEU A 114 -10.57 3.79 13.62
C LEU A 114 -9.81 4.96 12.94
N ILE A 115 -9.42 5.99 13.70
CA ILE A 115 -8.63 7.10 13.18
C ILE A 115 -7.27 6.61 12.67
N VAL A 116 -6.60 5.75 13.43
CA VAL A 116 -5.32 5.15 13.00
C VAL A 116 -5.51 4.37 11.72
N ALA A 117 -6.49 3.46 11.63
CA ALA A 117 -6.74 2.67 10.43
C ALA A 117 -7.06 3.54 9.19
N LEU A 118 -7.81 4.64 9.36
CA LEU A 118 -8.12 5.56 8.27
C LEU A 118 -6.92 6.42 7.84
N SER A 119 -5.94 6.64 8.73
CA SER A 119 -4.85 7.58 8.47
C SER A 119 -3.95 7.16 7.31
N GLY A 120 -3.62 5.88 7.18
CA GLY A 120 -2.80 5.35 6.09
C GLY A 120 -3.46 5.53 4.72
N VAL A 121 -4.69 5.06 4.59
CA VAL A 121 -5.45 5.15 3.33
C VAL A 121 -5.73 6.60 2.93
N THR A 122 -6.03 7.48 3.89
CA THR A 122 -6.22 8.91 3.65
C THR A 122 -4.93 9.56 3.15
N THR A 123 -3.79 9.21 3.73
CA THR A 123 -2.49 9.73 3.32
C THR A 123 -2.15 9.31 1.89
N ASN A 124 -2.40 8.07 1.50
CA ASN A 124 -2.20 7.64 0.11
C ASN A 124 -3.10 8.43 -0.86
N PHE A 125 -4.35 8.70 -0.51
CA PHE A 125 -5.21 9.54 -1.35
C PHE A 125 -4.67 10.96 -1.50
N ILE A 126 -4.26 11.59 -0.39
CA ILE A 126 -3.65 12.92 -0.40
C ILE A 126 -2.40 12.95 -1.28
N LEU A 127 -1.53 11.95 -1.17
CA LEU A 127 -0.35 11.83 -2.03
C LEU A 127 -0.74 11.72 -3.51
N ALA A 128 -1.73 10.90 -3.86
CA ALA A 128 -2.20 10.81 -5.24
C ALA A 128 -2.68 12.17 -5.78
N VAL A 129 -3.44 12.93 -4.99
CA VAL A 129 -3.90 14.28 -5.36
C VAL A 129 -2.72 15.24 -5.53
N LEU A 130 -1.77 15.25 -4.58
CA LEU A 130 -0.60 16.14 -4.60
C LEU A 130 0.29 15.85 -5.82
N PHE A 131 0.56 14.58 -6.13
CA PHE A 131 1.38 14.22 -7.27
C PHE A 131 0.68 14.46 -8.61
N MET A 132 -0.64 14.27 -8.70
CA MET A 132 -1.41 14.67 -9.89
C MET A 132 -1.36 16.20 -10.09
N GLY A 133 -1.48 16.98 -9.00
CA GLY A 133 -1.28 18.42 -9.03
C GLY A 133 0.12 18.83 -9.48
N ALA A 134 1.15 18.11 -9.03
CA ALA A 134 2.53 18.35 -9.47
C ALA A 134 2.71 18.09 -10.97
N VAL A 135 2.11 17.03 -11.52
CA VAL A 135 2.09 16.77 -12.98
C VAL A 135 1.42 17.94 -13.72
N LYS A 136 0.25 18.39 -13.25
CA LYS A 136 -0.42 19.56 -13.85
C LYS A 136 0.46 20.81 -13.80
N LEU A 137 1.08 21.07 -12.67
CA LEU A 137 1.95 22.23 -12.49
C LEU A 137 3.14 22.23 -13.46
N LEU A 138 3.76 21.06 -13.65
CA LEU A 138 4.83 20.89 -14.65
C LEU A 138 4.32 21.18 -16.07
N HIS A 139 3.13 20.69 -16.42
CA HIS A 139 2.54 20.96 -17.73
C HIS A 139 2.22 22.44 -17.98
N VAL A 140 1.89 23.19 -16.94
CA VAL A 140 1.56 24.62 -17.05
C VAL A 140 2.82 25.49 -17.04
N LEU A 141 3.77 25.21 -16.11
CA LEU A 141 4.92 26.08 -15.87
C LEU A 141 6.16 25.71 -16.68
N ALA A 142 6.26 24.46 -17.14
CA ALA A 142 7.46 23.92 -17.78
C ALA A 142 7.14 23.08 -19.03
N VAL A 143 6.30 23.59 -19.92
CA VAL A 143 5.86 22.89 -21.15
C VAL A 143 7.06 22.39 -21.97
N GLY A 144 8.07 23.23 -22.18
CA GLY A 144 9.28 22.84 -22.94
C GLY A 144 10.04 21.67 -22.29
N PHE A 145 10.01 21.56 -20.94
CA PHE A 145 10.58 20.42 -20.24
C PHE A 145 9.73 19.16 -20.44
N THR A 146 8.41 19.26 -20.28
CA THR A 146 7.52 18.08 -20.35
C THR A 146 7.51 17.40 -21.71
N VAL A 147 7.81 18.12 -22.79
CA VAL A 147 7.96 17.53 -24.14
C VAL A 147 9.35 16.95 -24.43
N SER A 148 10.34 17.22 -23.59
CA SER A 148 11.68 16.61 -23.70
C SER A 148 11.66 15.15 -23.28
N SER A 149 12.62 14.34 -23.76
CA SER A 149 12.73 12.92 -23.40
C SER A 149 12.85 12.71 -21.87
N LEU A 150 13.63 13.56 -21.20
CA LEU A 150 13.77 13.50 -19.74
C LEU A 150 12.45 13.89 -19.04
N GLY A 151 11.80 14.95 -19.52
CA GLY A 151 10.55 15.42 -18.96
C GLY A 151 9.42 14.39 -19.07
N GLN A 152 9.34 13.67 -20.19
CA GLN A 152 8.39 12.57 -20.38
C GLN A 152 8.61 11.45 -19.33
N VAL A 153 9.86 11.04 -19.10
CA VAL A 153 10.20 10.05 -18.07
C VAL A 153 9.81 10.54 -16.68
N VAL A 154 10.10 11.81 -16.34
CA VAL A 154 9.73 12.39 -15.05
C VAL A 154 8.21 12.41 -14.86
N VAL A 155 7.45 12.86 -15.86
CA VAL A 155 5.98 12.88 -15.82
C VAL A 155 5.44 11.46 -15.64
N GLU A 156 5.98 10.48 -16.38
CA GLU A 156 5.54 9.09 -16.28
C GLU A 156 5.81 8.51 -14.88
N VAL A 157 6.98 8.76 -14.28
CA VAL A 157 7.28 8.37 -12.90
C VAL A 157 6.30 9.00 -11.91
N LEU A 158 5.99 10.30 -12.06
CA LEU A 158 5.01 10.97 -11.19
C LEU A 158 3.60 10.37 -11.34
N LEU A 159 3.19 10.01 -12.55
CA LEU A 159 1.92 9.33 -12.80
C LEU A 159 1.90 7.91 -12.19
N TYR A 160 3.03 7.18 -12.20
CA TYR A 160 3.14 5.93 -11.45
C TYR A 160 3.05 6.16 -9.94
N VAL A 161 3.61 7.25 -9.39
CA VAL A 161 3.42 7.59 -7.97
C VAL A 161 1.93 7.78 -7.66
N VAL A 162 1.17 8.50 -8.52
CA VAL A 162 -0.29 8.64 -8.38
C VAL A 162 -0.96 7.27 -8.37
N GLN A 163 -0.69 6.46 -9.40
CA GLN A 163 -1.34 5.16 -9.57
C GLN A 163 -1.05 4.20 -8.40
N ILE A 164 0.22 4.11 -7.95
CA ILE A 164 0.60 3.25 -6.83
C ILE A 164 -0.07 3.69 -5.53
N ASN A 165 -0.18 5.01 -5.27
CA ASN A 165 -0.87 5.50 -4.09
C ASN A 165 -2.37 5.20 -4.12
N LEU A 166 -3.03 5.29 -5.28
CA LEU A 166 -4.42 4.86 -5.43
C LEU A 166 -4.58 3.34 -5.24
N ILE A 167 -3.63 2.54 -5.76
CA ILE A 167 -3.61 1.08 -5.54
C ILE A 167 -3.48 0.77 -4.05
N LEU A 168 -2.53 1.39 -3.34
CA LEU A 168 -2.32 1.18 -1.91
C LEU A 168 -3.55 1.58 -1.11
N MET A 169 -4.19 2.70 -1.44
CA MET A 169 -5.42 3.15 -0.79
C MET A 169 -6.55 2.13 -0.97
N VAL A 170 -6.85 1.74 -2.22
CA VAL A 170 -7.98 0.84 -2.51
C VAL A 170 -7.71 -0.56 -1.97
N PHE A 171 -6.47 -1.06 -2.10
CA PHE A 171 -6.08 -2.36 -1.57
C PHE A 171 -6.24 -2.42 -0.05
N ASN A 172 -5.75 -1.40 0.67
CA ASN A 172 -5.87 -1.36 2.13
C ASN A 172 -7.30 -1.09 2.61
N LEU A 173 -8.21 -0.58 1.78
CA LEU A 173 -9.64 -0.45 2.10
C LEU A 173 -10.42 -1.76 1.94
N LEU A 174 -9.83 -2.82 1.38
CA LEU A 174 -10.51 -4.11 1.29
C LEU A 174 -10.81 -4.66 2.69
N PRO A 175 -12.04 -5.20 2.93
CA PRO A 175 -12.46 -5.68 4.24
C PRO A 175 -11.92 -7.10 4.54
N VAL A 176 -10.62 -7.28 4.38
CA VAL A 176 -9.92 -8.56 4.53
C VAL A 176 -8.73 -8.40 5.47
N PRO A 177 -8.59 -9.20 6.55
CA PRO A 177 -7.40 -9.12 7.40
C PRO A 177 -6.14 -9.53 6.59
N PRO A 178 -4.98 -8.91 6.82
CA PRO A 178 -4.67 -7.92 7.87
C PRO A 178 -4.77 -6.45 7.42
N LEU A 179 -5.58 -6.13 6.39
CA LEU A 179 -5.67 -4.80 5.80
C LEU A 179 -6.46 -3.81 6.68
N ASP A 180 -6.24 -2.51 6.48
CA ASP A 180 -6.89 -1.43 7.25
C ASP A 180 -8.41 -1.46 7.14
N GLY A 181 -8.94 -1.80 5.96
CA GLY A 181 -10.38 -1.92 5.72
C GLY A 181 -11.06 -2.92 6.64
N PHE A 182 -10.37 -4.01 7.00
CA PHE A 182 -10.88 -4.94 8.01
C PHE A 182 -10.89 -4.32 9.41
N SER A 183 -9.85 -3.57 9.77
CA SER A 183 -9.80 -2.83 11.04
C SER A 183 -10.91 -1.77 11.10
N ILE A 184 -11.12 -1.02 10.03
CA ILE A 184 -12.21 -0.03 9.90
C ILE A 184 -13.57 -0.72 10.09
N LEU A 185 -13.84 -1.81 9.35
CA LEU A 185 -15.07 -2.59 9.45
C LEU A 185 -15.30 -3.09 10.88
N THR A 186 -14.25 -3.61 11.50
CA THR A 186 -14.26 -4.15 12.86
C THR A 186 -14.67 -3.10 13.89
N GLU A 187 -14.11 -1.89 13.78
CA GLU A 187 -14.43 -0.82 14.74
C GLU A 187 -15.81 -0.21 14.47
N VAL A 188 -16.23 -0.09 13.21
CA VAL A 188 -17.56 0.42 12.86
C VAL A 188 -18.66 -0.51 13.35
N PHE A 189 -18.53 -1.82 13.13
CA PHE A 189 -19.56 -2.82 13.45
C PHE A 189 -19.35 -3.57 14.78
N HIS A 190 -18.36 -3.19 15.60
CA HIS A 190 -18.07 -3.83 16.90
C HIS A 190 -17.73 -5.32 16.80
N LEU A 191 -17.10 -5.76 15.74
CA LEU A 191 -16.88 -7.18 15.45
C LEU A 191 -15.93 -7.87 16.42
N LYS A 192 -15.05 -7.13 17.12
CA LYS A 192 -14.13 -7.68 18.15
C LYS A 192 -14.85 -8.42 19.31
N ARG A 193 -16.16 -8.20 19.46
CA ARG A 193 -16.97 -8.86 20.48
C ARG A 193 -17.53 -10.22 20.03
N THR A 194 -17.24 -10.63 18.80
CA THR A 194 -17.80 -11.86 18.20
C THR A 194 -16.71 -12.92 18.03
N ASP A 195 -17.05 -14.19 18.25
CA ASP A 195 -16.12 -15.31 18.00
C ASP A 195 -15.71 -15.41 16.53
N TRP A 196 -16.56 -14.93 15.63
CA TRP A 196 -16.31 -14.84 14.19
C TRP A 196 -15.09 -13.98 13.86
N TYR A 197 -14.91 -12.85 14.57
CA TYR A 197 -13.77 -11.97 14.38
C TYR A 197 -12.44 -12.71 14.54
N TYR A 198 -12.24 -13.42 15.64
CA TYR A 198 -11.00 -14.14 15.93
C TYR A 198 -10.72 -15.24 14.91
N ARG A 199 -11.76 -15.98 14.48
CA ARG A 199 -11.64 -17.05 13.48
C ARG A 199 -11.16 -16.54 12.13
N ILE A 200 -11.60 -15.34 11.71
CA ILE A 200 -11.22 -14.75 10.43
C ILE A 200 -9.87 -14.04 10.55
N TYR A 201 -9.65 -13.31 11.66
CA TYR A 201 -8.41 -12.59 11.88
C TYR A 201 -7.19 -13.51 11.83
N ASP A 202 -7.24 -14.65 12.51
CA ASP A 202 -6.14 -15.63 12.53
C ASP A 202 -5.86 -16.25 11.16
N LYS A 203 -6.86 -16.32 10.29
CA LYS A 203 -6.74 -16.85 8.93
C LYS A 203 -6.59 -15.77 7.84
N GLY A 204 -6.51 -14.51 8.23
CA GLY A 204 -6.58 -13.36 7.33
C GLY A 204 -5.57 -13.41 6.20
N MET A 205 -4.31 -13.72 6.51
CA MET A 205 -3.27 -13.85 5.49
C MET A 205 -3.62 -14.95 4.45
N ILE A 206 -4.11 -16.10 4.90
CA ILE A 206 -4.48 -17.20 4.00
C ILE A 206 -5.67 -16.79 3.12
N ILE A 207 -6.67 -16.13 3.71
CA ILE A 207 -7.84 -15.62 2.97
C ILE A 207 -7.39 -14.63 1.90
N LEU A 208 -6.54 -13.67 2.26
CA LEU A 208 -6.01 -12.67 1.33
C LEU A 208 -5.27 -13.33 0.16
N LEU A 209 -4.41 -14.32 0.45
CA LEU A 209 -3.65 -15.07 -0.55
C LEU A 209 -4.58 -15.82 -1.52
N ILE A 210 -5.59 -16.50 -1.02
CA ILE A 210 -6.59 -17.20 -1.85
C ILE A 210 -7.30 -16.21 -2.76
N LEU A 211 -7.73 -15.04 -2.25
CA LEU A 211 -8.41 -14.02 -3.03
C LEU A 211 -7.52 -13.41 -4.12
N ILE A 212 -6.22 -13.27 -3.86
CA ILE A 212 -5.23 -12.83 -4.86
C ILE A 212 -5.09 -13.88 -5.96
N ILE A 213 -4.88 -15.15 -5.61
CA ILE A 213 -4.70 -16.26 -6.56
C ILE A 213 -5.94 -16.43 -7.44
N LEU A 214 -7.14 -16.34 -6.88
CA LEU A 214 -8.40 -16.42 -7.62
C LEU A 214 -8.70 -15.17 -8.47
N GLY A 215 -7.85 -14.13 -8.40
CA GLY A 215 -8.03 -12.89 -9.14
C GLY A 215 -9.22 -12.03 -8.66
N VAL A 216 -9.81 -12.35 -7.50
CA VAL A 216 -10.95 -11.59 -6.94
C VAL A 216 -10.53 -10.17 -6.61
N ILE A 217 -9.33 -10.02 -6.02
CA ILE A 217 -8.79 -8.70 -5.68
C ILE A 217 -8.69 -7.82 -6.93
N ASN A 218 -8.12 -8.33 -8.03
CA ASN A 218 -7.95 -7.55 -9.25
C ASN A 218 -9.27 -7.12 -9.89
N ARG A 219 -10.34 -7.92 -9.74
CA ARG A 219 -11.68 -7.57 -10.25
C ARG A 219 -12.31 -6.38 -9.55
N VAL A 220 -11.93 -6.11 -8.30
CA VAL A 220 -12.38 -4.95 -7.52
C VAL A 220 -11.37 -3.81 -7.62
N LEU A 221 -10.09 -4.12 -7.46
CA LEU A 221 -9.00 -3.17 -7.40
C LEU A 221 -8.88 -2.36 -8.71
N LEU A 222 -8.73 -3.04 -9.84
CA LEU A 222 -8.43 -2.36 -11.11
C LEU A 222 -9.54 -1.40 -11.57
N PRO A 223 -10.84 -1.78 -11.59
CA PRO A 223 -11.90 -0.84 -11.96
C PRO A 223 -11.98 0.36 -11.02
N THR A 224 -11.82 0.13 -9.70
CA THR A 224 -11.88 1.21 -8.71
C THR A 224 -10.71 2.18 -8.86
N VAL A 225 -9.50 1.67 -9.02
CA VAL A 225 -8.31 2.50 -9.24
C VAL A 225 -8.42 3.28 -10.54
N ASN A 226 -8.87 2.65 -11.64
CA ASN A 226 -9.03 3.32 -12.93
C ASN A 226 -10.11 4.42 -12.86
N PHE A 227 -11.20 4.18 -12.14
CA PHE A 227 -12.23 5.19 -11.91
C PHE A 227 -11.68 6.40 -11.13
N LEU A 228 -10.98 6.15 -10.02
CA LEU A 228 -10.38 7.22 -9.21
C LEU A 228 -9.29 7.98 -9.98
N TYR A 229 -8.46 7.27 -10.72
CA TYR A 229 -7.44 7.88 -11.56
C TYR A 229 -8.07 8.77 -12.63
N GLY A 230 -9.09 8.28 -13.35
CA GLY A 230 -9.83 9.04 -14.35
C GLY A 230 -10.54 10.27 -13.75
N MET A 231 -11.11 10.14 -12.55
CA MET A 231 -11.69 11.25 -11.81
C MET A 231 -10.65 12.32 -11.47
N LEU A 232 -9.50 11.93 -10.90
CA LEU A 232 -8.43 12.88 -10.63
C LEU A 232 -7.90 13.52 -11.90
N PHE A 233 -7.70 12.73 -12.95
CA PHE A 233 -7.26 13.27 -14.23
C PHE A 233 -8.25 14.30 -14.77
N GLY A 234 -9.54 14.03 -14.77
CA GLY A 234 -10.57 14.97 -15.23
C GLY A 234 -10.72 16.24 -14.37
N ILE A 235 -10.31 16.20 -13.09
CA ILE A 235 -10.29 17.40 -12.22
C ILE A 235 -9.09 18.31 -12.57
N PHE A 236 -7.95 17.73 -12.93
CA PHE A 236 -6.73 18.49 -13.15
C PHE A 236 -6.48 18.85 -14.63
N PHE A 237 -7.01 18.08 -15.58
CA PHE A 237 -6.78 18.24 -17.03
C PHE A 237 -8.08 18.39 -17.80
#